data_70dcdacec990c7c130d7bfae5bee0576
#
_entry.id   70dcdacec990c7c130d7bfae5bee0576
#
_cell.length_a   1.000
_cell.length_b   1.000
_cell.length_c   1.000
_cell.angle_alpha   90.00
_cell.angle_beta   90.00
_cell.angle_gamma   90.00
#
_symmetry.space_group_name_H-M   'P 1'
#
loop_
_entity.id
_entity.type
_entity.pdbx_description
1 polymer ?
#
loop_
_entity_poly.entity_id
_entity_poly.type
_entity_poly.pdbx_seq_one_letter_code
_entity_poly.pdbx_strand_id
1 'polypeptide(L)'
;AMKKFKAKYGEIKNISDHDFFTNSIHVPVWEPIDPYKKIDTECQLTGYSNAGCITYVEIGESCANNEQAIEDIIDYAYKHNIPYFAINLPNDMCENCGFQGEIKENEPCPCCGELNNISRLRRVTGYLTKSFTETTNKGKISEIRSRVKHTNYMKIFLGK
;
A
#
# COMPACT_ATOMS: atom_id res chain seq x y z
N ALA A 1 19.21 0.10 -10.46
CA ALA A 1 19.76 0.81 -9.29
C ALA A 1 20.06 -0.17 -8.15
N MET A 2 19.10 -1.01 -7.69
CA MET A 2 19.26 -1.93 -6.55
C MET A 2 20.46 -2.89 -6.68
N LYS A 3 20.64 -3.57 -7.83
CA LYS A 3 21.81 -4.46 -8.07
C LYS A 3 23.16 -3.74 -7.87
N LYS A 4 23.27 -2.50 -8.35
CA LYS A 4 24.49 -1.70 -8.18
C LYS A 4 24.70 -1.30 -6.71
N PHE A 5 23.62 -1.00 -6.00
CA PHE A 5 23.66 -0.65 -4.58
C PHE A 5 24.12 -1.86 -3.75
N LYS A 6 23.48 -3.02 -3.93
CA LYS A 6 23.85 -4.27 -3.23
C LYS A 6 25.30 -4.68 -3.51
N ALA A 7 25.76 -4.53 -4.76
CA ALA A 7 27.15 -4.84 -5.12
C ALA A 7 28.18 -3.92 -4.40
N LYS A 8 27.81 -2.68 -4.09
CA LYS A 8 28.71 -1.69 -3.46
C LYS A 8 28.63 -1.69 -1.94
N TYR A 9 27.44 -1.84 -1.38
CA TYR A 9 27.17 -1.63 0.05
C TYR A 9 26.66 -2.86 0.78
N GLY A 10 26.42 -3.97 0.05
CA GLY A 10 25.81 -5.17 0.60
C GLY A 10 24.30 -5.04 0.75
N GLU A 11 23.71 -6.05 1.39
CA GLU A 11 22.31 -6.07 1.75
C GLU A 11 22.11 -5.41 3.13
N ILE A 12 21.24 -4.40 3.18
CA ILE A 12 20.93 -3.65 4.40
C ILE A 12 19.43 -3.81 4.64
N LYS A 13 19.07 -4.30 5.84
CA LYS A 13 17.68 -4.52 6.25
C LYS A 13 16.85 -3.24 6.08
N ASN A 14 15.65 -3.39 5.52
CA ASN A 14 14.69 -2.32 5.25
C ASN A 14 15.18 -1.25 4.25
N ILE A 15 16.33 -1.45 3.60
CA ILE A 15 16.87 -0.55 2.58
C ILE A 15 17.10 -1.29 1.27
N SER A 16 17.84 -2.40 1.30
CA SER A 16 18.25 -3.14 0.11
C SER A 16 18.02 -4.64 0.20
N ASP A 17 17.26 -5.12 1.16
CA ASP A 17 16.86 -6.52 1.35
C ASP A 17 15.76 -6.97 0.37
N HIS A 18 15.18 -6.05 -0.38
CA HIS A 18 14.23 -6.32 -1.47
C HIS A 18 14.79 -5.91 -2.83
N ASP A 19 14.07 -6.22 -3.92
CA ASP A 19 14.49 -5.88 -5.28
C ASP A 19 14.19 -4.42 -5.68
N PHE A 20 13.66 -3.63 -4.77
CA PHE A 20 13.34 -2.21 -4.91
C PHE A 20 13.69 -1.44 -3.64
N PHE A 21 13.84 -0.13 -3.78
CA PHE A 21 14.00 0.76 -2.63
C PHE A 21 12.65 1.14 -2.03
N THR A 22 12.62 1.35 -0.72
CA THR A 22 11.49 2.01 -0.07
C THR A 22 11.27 3.41 -0.66
N ASN A 23 10.06 3.89 -0.57
CA ASN A 23 9.71 5.20 -1.08
C ASN A 23 10.12 6.28 -0.06
N SER A 24 11.30 6.87 -0.25
CA SER A 24 11.79 8.00 0.55
C SER A 24 11.84 7.73 2.07
N ILE A 25 11.21 8.60 2.86
CA ILE A 25 11.18 8.57 4.33
C ILE A 25 10.07 7.66 4.91
N HIS A 26 9.35 6.95 4.06
CA HIS A 26 8.21 6.14 4.48
C HIS A 26 8.64 4.84 5.13
N VAL A 27 7.78 4.34 6.01
CA VAL A 27 7.85 2.96 6.49
C VAL A 27 7.80 2.01 5.29
N PRO A 28 8.69 0.99 5.24
CA PRO A 28 8.67 0.01 4.16
C PRO A 28 7.29 -0.61 3.96
N VAL A 29 6.87 -0.80 2.70
CA VAL A 29 5.52 -1.28 2.37
C VAL A 29 5.23 -2.71 2.83
N TRP A 30 6.27 -3.48 3.15
CA TRP A 30 6.18 -4.84 3.67
C TRP A 30 6.23 -4.92 5.20
N GLU A 31 6.44 -3.79 5.88
CA GLU A 31 6.54 -3.80 7.34
C GLU A 31 5.17 -4.04 7.98
N PRO A 32 5.04 -5.07 8.84
CA PRO A 32 3.79 -5.38 9.52
C PRO A 32 3.52 -4.38 10.65
N ILE A 33 2.94 -3.27 10.31
CA ILE A 33 2.67 -2.14 11.21
C ILE A 33 1.20 -1.74 11.12
N ASP A 34 0.59 -1.35 12.25
CA ASP A 34 -0.75 -0.79 12.23
C ASP A 34 -0.76 0.66 11.71
N PRO A 35 -1.92 1.17 11.20
CA PRO A 35 -1.99 2.49 10.59
C PRO A 35 -1.57 3.62 11.53
N TYR A 36 -1.93 3.54 12.81
CA TYR A 36 -1.63 4.60 13.78
C TYR A 36 -0.13 4.71 14.05
N LYS A 37 0.54 3.58 14.29
CA LYS A 37 2.00 3.56 14.47
C LYS A 37 2.76 3.98 13.22
N LYS A 38 2.22 3.66 12.03
CA LYS A 38 2.78 4.13 10.78
C LYS A 38 2.71 5.66 10.71
N ILE A 39 1.57 6.25 11.06
CA ILE A 39 1.38 7.70 11.10
C ILE A 39 2.32 8.33 12.13
N ASP A 40 2.43 7.76 13.35
CA ASP A 40 3.36 8.22 14.39
C ASP A 40 4.82 8.24 13.94
N THR A 41 5.19 7.27 13.12
CA THR A 41 6.56 7.18 12.60
C THR A 41 6.80 8.20 11.49
N GLU A 42 5.88 8.30 10.54
CA GLU A 42 6.06 9.14 9.36
C GLU A 42 5.87 10.64 9.67
N CYS A 43 4.98 11.00 10.59
CA CYS A 43 4.74 12.41 10.96
C CYS A 43 6.00 13.12 11.48
N GLN A 44 6.94 12.37 12.05
CA GLN A 44 8.20 12.93 12.55
C GLN A 44 9.11 13.45 11.42
N LEU A 45 8.93 12.96 10.20
CA LEU A 45 9.80 13.23 9.06
C LEU A 45 9.13 14.03 7.94
N THR A 46 7.80 14.03 7.87
CA THR A 46 7.07 14.68 6.77
C THR A 46 7.30 16.18 6.68
N GLY A 47 7.50 16.85 7.83
CA GLY A 47 7.78 18.29 7.90
C GLY A 47 9.13 18.71 7.31
N TYR A 48 10.05 17.77 7.10
CA TYR A 48 11.35 18.06 6.49
C TYR A 48 11.34 17.92 4.95
N SER A 49 10.23 17.50 4.38
CA SER A 49 10.12 17.30 2.93
C SER A 49 9.75 18.59 2.22
N ASN A 50 10.68 19.18 1.47
CA ASN A 50 10.46 20.43 0.72
C ASN A 50 9.58 20.24 -0.54
N ALA A 51 9.48 19.02 -1.05
CA ALA A 51 8.77 18.73 -2.31
C ALA A 51 7.41 18.05 -2.08
N GLY A 52 6.97 17.95 -0.81
CA GLY A 52 5.79 17.22 -0.42
C GLY A 52 6.06 15.74 -0.13
N CYS A 53 5.19 15.15 0.65
CA CYS A 53 5.26 13.77 1.11
C CYS A 53 3.85 13.25 1.30
N ILE A 54 3.54 12.09 0.73
CA ILE A 54 2.23 11.46 0.84
C ILE A 54 2.35 10.24 1.74
N THR A 55 1.70 10.26 2.87
CA THR A 55 1.55 9.07 3.73
C THR A 55 0.41 8.21 3.24
N TYR A 56 0.69 6.94 2.94
CA TYR A 56 -0.28 5.97 2.47
C TYR A 56 -0.61 4.96 3.54
N VAL A 57 -1.90 4.74 3.79
CA VAL A 57 -2.38 3.63 4.60
C VAL A 57 -3.07 2.60 3.70
N GLU A 58 -2.51 1.40 3.70
CA GLU A 58 -3.09 0.25 2.99
C GLU A 58 -4.20 -0.35 3.86
N ILE A 59 -5.43 -0.34 3.39
CA ILE A 59 -6.56 -0.94 4.11
C ILE A 59 -7.04 -2.24 3.46
N GLY A 60 -7.57 -3.14 4.28
CA GLY A 60 -8.24 -4.36 3.82
C GLY A 60 -9.74 -4.15 3.63
N GLU A 61 -10.39 -5.07 2.92
CA GLU A 61 -11.84 -5.03 2.65
C GLU A 61 -12.69 -4.94 3.92
N SER A 62 -12.27 -5.60 5.01
CA SER A 62 -12.98 -5.55 6.29
C SER A 62 -13.09 -4.14 6.88
N CYS A 63 -12.13 -3.27 6.55
CA CYS A 63 -12.15 -1.88 6.98
C CYS A 63 -12.81 -0.96 5.95
N ALA A 64 -12.80 -1.34 4.66
CA ALA A 64 -13.32 -0.52 3.58
C ALA A 64 -14.81 -0.17 3.73
N ASN A 65 -15.56 -1.05 4.38
CA ASN A 65 -17.00 -0.88 4.65
C ASN A 65 -17.29 -0.31 6.04
N ASN A 66 -16.26 0.12 6.78
CA ASN A 66 -16.39 0.71 8.10
C ASN A 66 -16.00 2.19 8.04
N GLU A 67 -16.99 3.04 7.76
CA GLU A 67 -16.80 4.49 7.62
C GLU A 67 -16.15 5.09 8.85
N GLN A 68 -16.58 4.70 10.05
CA GLN A 68 -16.04 5.23 11.30
C GLN A 68 -14.54 4.89 11.45
N ALA A 69 -14.13 3.67 11.10
CA ALA A 69 -12.71 3.31 11.16
C ALA A 69 -11.86 4.09 10.16
N ILE A 70 -12.42 4.44 9.00
CA ILE A 70 -11.77 5.29 8.01
C ILE A 70 -11.64 6.72 8.53
N GLU A 71 -12.71 7.28 9.08
CA GLU A 71 -12.73 8.61 9.70
C GLU A 71 -11.71 8.70 10.84
N ASP A 72 -11.67 7.71 11.73
CA ASP A 72 -10.72 7.66 12.85
C ASP A 72 -9.26 7.71 12.37
N ILE A 73 -8.94 7.00 11.29
CA ILE A 73 -7.58 7.00 10.70
C ILE A 73 -7.27 8.38 10.09
N ILE A 74 -8.22 8.98 9.38
CA ILE A 74 -8.06 10.30 8.77
C ILE A 74 -7.88 11.38 9.85
N ASP A 75 -8.72 11.36 10.87
CA ASP A 75 -8.63 12.28 12.00
C ASP A 75 -7.31 12.15 12.74
N TYR A 76 -6.82 10.93 12.89
CA TYR A 76 -5.52 10.68 13.50
C TYR A 76 -4.39 11.27 12.67
N ALA A 77 -4.40 11.06 11.36
CA ALA A 77 -3.41 11.63 10.44
C ALA A 77 -3.44 13.18 10.49
N TYR A 78 -4.64 13.77 10.52
CA TYR A 78 -4.81 15.23 10.66
C TYR A 78 -4.24 15.76 11.97
N LYS A 79 -4.55 15.12 13.10
CA LYS A 79 -4.03 15.50 14.44
C LYS A 79 -2.51 15.40 14.53
N HIS A 80 -1.88 14.53 13.72
CA HIS A 80 -0.43 14.38 13.65
C HIS A 80 0.23 15.24 12.56
N ASN A 81 -0.49 16.22 12.02
CA ASN A 81 0.01 17.15 11.01
C ASN A 81 0.60 16.47 9.75
N ILE A 82 0.02 15.36 9.33
CA ILE A 82 0.38 14.75 8.05
C ILE A 82 -0.10 15.67 6.92
N PRO A 83 0.79 16.25 6.12
CA PRO A 83 0.43 17.30 5.16
C PRO A 83 -0.34 16.77 3.95
N TYR A 84 -0.11 15.51 3.59
CA TYR A 84 -0.83 14.85 2.51
C TYR A 84 -1.01 13.36 2.84
N PHE A 85 -2.25 12.95 2.94
CA PHE A 85 -2.65 11.61 3.34
C PHE A 85 -3.47 10.92 2.25
N ALA A 86 -3.31 9.62 2.11
CA ALA A 86 -4.12 8.82 1.21
C ALA A 86 -4.36 7.41 1.74
N ILE A 87 -5.61 6.98 1.65
CA ILE A 87 -6.01 5.60 1.88
C ILE A 87 -5.89 4.84 0.57
N ASN A 88 -5.23 3.70 0.60
CA ASN A 88 -5.06 2.82 -0.53
C ASN A 88 -5.85 1.53 -0.33
N LEU A 89 -6.84 1.32 -1.18
CA LEU A 89 -7.65 0.11 -1.26
C LEU A 89 -7.52 -0.46 -2.66
N PRO A 90 -7.12 -1.74 -2.83
CA PRO A 90 -7.19 -2.39 -4.13
C PRO A 90 -8.62 -2.42 -4.63
N ASN A 91 -8.81 -2.01 -5.87
CA ASN A 91 -10.11 -2.09 -6.54
C ASN A 91 -9.94 -2.81 -7.87
N ASP A 92 -10.31 -4.08 -7.87
CA ASP A 92 -10.32 -4.92 -9.06
C ASP A 92 -11.74 -5.04 -9.58
N MET A 93 -11.87 -5.20 -10.89
CA MET A 93 -13.15 -5.37 -11.53
C MET A 93 -13.09 -6.59 -12.46
N CYS A 94 -14.00 -7.52 -12.27
CA CYS A 94 -14.24 -8.57 -13.24
C CYS A 94 -15.06 -8.04 -14.40
N GLU A 95 -14.49 -7.99 -15.59
CA GLU A 95 -15.19 -7.46 -16.79
C GLU A 95 -16.28 -8.39 -17.31
N ASN A 96 -16.30 -9.66 -16.86
CA ASN A 96 -17.32 -10.61 -17.25
C ASN A 96 -18.63 -10.46 -16.46
N CYS A 97 -18.56 -10.23 -15.13
CA CYS A 97 -19.75 -10.16 -14.28
C CYS A 97 -19.94 -8.84 -13.54
N GLY A 98 -18.99 -7.89 -13.67
CA GLY A 98 -19.07 -6.60 -13.01
C GLY A 98 -18.73 -6.62 -11.52
N PHE A 99 -18.24 -7.74 -10.96
CA PHE A 99 -17.80 -7.79 -9.56
C PHE A 99 -16.70 -6.75 -9.33
N GLN A 100 -16.80 -6.01 -8.22
CA GLN A 100 -15.81 -5.06 -7.76
C GLN A 100 -15.34 -5.44 -6.35
N GLY A 101 -14.02 -5.45 -6.14
CA GLY A 101 -13.40 -5.82 -4.88
C GLY A 101 -11.95 -6.26 -5.08
N GLU A 102 -11.31 -6.75 -4.03
CA GLU A 102 -9.96 -7.30 -4.15
C GLU A 102 -10.00 -8.72 -4.72
N ILE A 103 -9.38 -8.92 -5.87
CA ILE A 103 -9.15 -10.24 -6.46
C ILE A 103 -7.65 -10.48 -6.49
N LYS A 104 -7.16 -11.45 -5.71
CA LYS A 104 -5.74 -11.73 -5.66
C LYS A 104 -5.19 -12.17 -7.02
N GLU A 105 -3.91 -11.92 -7.22
CA GLU A 105 -3.25 -12.32 -8.46
C GLU A 105 -3.31 -13.85 -8.60
N ASN A 106 -3.73 -14.32 -9.77
CA ASN A 106 -3.96 -15.75 -10.09
C ASN A 106 -5.14 -16.43 -9.37
N GLU A 107 -5.96 -15.69 -8.63
CA GLU A 107 -7.22 -16.22 -8.11
C GLU A 107 -8.39 -15.88 -9.06
N PRO A 108 -9.37 -16.77 -9.19
CA PRO A 108 -10.56 -16.52 -10.01
C PRO A 108 -11.46 -15.47 -9.35
N CYS A 109 -12.27 -14.83 -10.17
CA CYS A 109 -13.34 -13.97 -9.69
C CYS A 109 -14.25 -14.73 -8.70
N PRO A 110 -14.47 -14.23 -7.49
CA PRO A 110 -15.26 -14.91 -6.46
C PRO A 110 -16.74 -15.03 -6.83
N CYS A 111 -17.20 -14.25 -7.82
CA CYS A 111 -18.59 -14.26 -8.29
C CYS A 111 -18.83 -15.23 -9.42
N CYS A 112 -17.98 -15.21 -10.47
CA CYS A 112 -18.24 -15.98 -11.71
C CYS A 112 -17.14 -16.95 -12.11
N GLY A 113 -16.02 -16.99 -11.37
CA GLY A 113 -14.91 -17.90 -11.66
C GLY A 113 -13.99 -17.45 -12.81
N GLU A 114 -14.18 -16.27 -13.39
CA GLU A 114 -13.34 -15.73 -14.48
C GLU A 114 -11.92 -15.46 -13.98
N LEU A 115 -10.92 -15.86 -14.77
CA LEU A 115 -9.49 -15.70 -14.43
C LEU A 115 -8.79 -14.61 -15.24
N ASN A 116 -9.19 -14.41 -16.49
CA ASN A 116 -8.39 -13.64 -17.45
C ASN A 116 -8.90 -12.21 -17.65
N ASN A 117 -10.21 -11.99 -17.52
CA ASN A 117 -10.84 -10.70 -17.76
C ASN A 117 -10.99 -9.88 -16.46
N ILE A 118 -9.89 -9.72 -15.73
CA ILE A 118 -9.86 -8.97 -14.48
C ILE A 118 -9.02 -7.72 -14.66
N SER A 119 -9.68 -6.57 -14.62
CA SER A 119 -9.05 -5.26 -14.61
C SER A 119 -8.59 -4.93 -13.19
N ARG A 120 -7.29 -4.68 -13.01
CA ARG A 120 -6.68 -4.40 -11.71
C ARG A 120 -6.20 -2.96 -11.64
N LEU A 121 -6.89 -2.15 -10.86
CA LEU A 121 -6.45 -0.79 -10.61
C LEU A 121 -5.49 -0.78 -9.41
N ARG A 122 -4.23 -0.45 -9.68
CA ARG A 122 -3.19 -0.36 -8.65
C ARG A 122 -2.53 1.00 -8.66
N ARG A 123 -2.32 1.52 -7.48
CA ARG A 123 -1.52 2.72 -7.29
C ARG A 123 -0.04 2.37 -7.37
N VAL A 124 0.69 3.14 -8.13
CA VAL A 124 2.14 3.01 -8.30
C VAL A 124 2.79 4.34 -8.00
N THR A 125 3.23 4.54 -6.76
CA THR A 125 3.81 5.80 -6.29
C THR A 125 2.84 6.98 -6.51
N GLY A 126 2.97 7.76 -7.54
CA GLY A 126 2.13 8.94 -7.82
C GLY A 126 1.13 8.77 -8.97
N TYR A 127 0.94 7.56 -9.50
CA TYR A 127 0.00 7.31 -10.59
C TYR A 127 -0.75 5.98 -10.41
N LEU A 128 -1.82 5.81 -11.19
CA LEU A 128 -2.61 4.58 -11.23
C LEU A 128 -2.25 3.77 -12.48
N THR A 129 -2.19 2.45 -12.35
CA THR A 129 -2.06 1.53 -13.49
C THR A 129 -3.20 0.52 -13.49
N LYS A 130 -3.71 0.22 -14.69
CA LYS A 130 -4.74 -0.80 -14.89
C LYS A 130 -4.19 -2.18 -15.21
N SER A 131 -2.92 -2.26 -15.59
CA SER A 131 -2.31 -3.54 -15.94
C SER A 131 -0.81 -3.54 -15.63
N PHE A 132 -0.31 -4.72 -15.26
CA PHE A 132 1.11 -4.99 -15.16
C PHE A 132 1.60 -5.53 -16.50
N THR A 133 1.98 -4.63 -17.41
CA THR A 133 2.54 -5.00 -18.70
C THR A 133 4.04 -5.23 -18.58
N GLU A 134 4.65 -5.84 -19.59
CA GLU A 134 6.10 -6.02 -19.67
C GLU A 134 6.88 -4.70 -19.62
N THR A 135 6.24 -3.60 -20.00
CA THR A 135 6.79 -2.24 -19.94
C THR A 135 6.79 -1.64 -18.54
N THR A 136 6.05 -2.22 -17.60
CA THR A 136 6.01 -1.73 -16.22
C THR A 136 7.32 -2.03 -15.51
N ASN A 137 7.85 -1.04 -14.80
CA ASN A 137 9.08 -1.20 -14.03
C ASN A 137 8.97 -2.34 -13.02
N LYS A 138 9.83 -3.36 -13.14
CA LYS A 138 9.83 -4.57 -12.30
C LYS A 138 9.89 -4.26 -10.80
N GLY A 139 10.64 -3.25 -10.40
CA GLY A 139 10.72 -2.82 -9.00
C GLY A 139 9.38 -2.27 -8.47
N LYS A 140 8.61 -1.61 -9.33
CA LYS A 140 7.26 -1.14 -8.96
C LYS A 140 6.27 -2.29 -8.79
N ILE A 141 6.36 -3.31 -9.65
CA ILE A 141 5.55 -4.52 -9.52
C ILE A 141 5.91 -5.25 -8.21
N SER A 142 7.20 -5.42 -7.93
CA SER A 142 7.67 -6.03 -6.68
C SER A 142 7.20 -5.25 -5.46
N GLU A 143 7.25 -3.93 -5.49
CA GLU A 143 6.74 -3.07 -4.40
C GLU A 143 5.25 -3.31 -4.16
N ILE A 144 4.41 -3.30 -5.20
CA ILE A 144 2.96 -3.54 -5.08
C ILE A 144 2.67 -4.91 -4.48
N ARG A 145 3.38 -5.95 -4.92
CA ARG A 145 3.21 -7.33 -4.43
C ARG A 145 3.68 -7.51 -2.99
N SER A 146 4.57 -6.66 -2.52
CA SER A 146 5.11 -6.70 -1.15
C SER A 146 4.28 -5.91 -0.14
N ARG A 147 3.27 -5.16 -0.57
CA ARG A 147 2.44 -4.35 0.31
C ARG A 147 1.65 -5.20 1.30
N VAL A 148 1.70 -4.80 2.56
CA VAL A 148 0.86 -5.38 3.61
C VAL A 148 -0.34 -4.47 3.89
N LYS A 149 -1.44 -5.07 4.33
CA LYS A 149 -2.62 -4.31 4.79
C LYS A 149 -2.38 -3.87 6.23
N HIS A 150 -2.22 -2.58 6.46
CA HIS A 150 -1.95 -2.05 7.80
C HIS A 150 -3.08 -2.34 8.79
N THR A 151 -4.33 -2.38 8.32
CA THR A 151 -5.50 -2.71 9.14
C THR A 151 -5.48 -4.13 9.69
N ASN A 152 -4.74 -5.06 9.08
CA ASN A 152 -4.58 -6.43 9.62
C ASN A 152 -3.74 -6.46 10.91
N TYR A 153 -3.02 -5.41 11.21
CA TYR A 153 -2.15 -5.28 12.40
C TYR A 153 -2.75 -4.38 13.48
N MET A 154 -3.95 -3.85 13.25
CA MET A 154 -4.69 -3.13 14.28
C MET A 154 -5.01 -4.08 15.43
N LYS A 155 -4.58 -3.73 16.64
CA LYS A 155 -5.08 -4.40 17.83
C LYS A 155 -6.55 -4.01 18.00
N ILE A 156 -7.44 -4.95 17.80
CA ILE A 156 -8.85 -4.76 18.19
C ILE A 156 -8.85 -4.64 19.70
N PHE A 157 -8.93 -3.42 20.20
CA PHE A 157 -9.30 -3.18 21.58
C PHE A 157 -10.78 -3.53 21.69
N LEU A 158 -11.05 -4.81 21.94
CA LEU A 158 -12.34 -5.21 22.48
C LEU A 158 -12.41 -4.54 23.85
N GLY A 159 -13.05 -3.37 23.90
CA GLY A 159 -13.39 -2.72 25.15
C GLY A 159 -14.16 -3.70 26.02
N LYS A 160 -13.62 -3.93 27.22
CA LYS A 160 -14.40 -4.55 28.31
C LYS A 160 -15.38 -3.52 28.84
#